data_3efd76472f4a69348acc2ff4ee2a24b7
#
_entry.id   3efd76472f4a69348acc2ff4ee2a24b7
#
_cell.length_a   1.000
_cell.length_b   1.000
_cell.length_c   1.000
_cell.angle_alpha   90.00
_cell.angle_beta   90.00
_cell.angle_gamma   90.00
#
_symmetry.space_group_name_H-M   'P 1'
#
loop_
_entity.id
_entity.type
_entity.pdbx_description
1 polymer ?
#
loop_
_entity_poly.entity_id
_entity_poly.type
_entity_poly.pdbx_seq_one_letter_code
_entity_poly.pdbx_strand_id
1 'polypeptide(L)'
;MDNQHRKISGYRELIQAEIDLMNKIKALGPQIEAVLVEVANHVTAQWSVAWQAEDERERLQMAGPDYWLGQARGDLQVGLMKLTRAVAQPTTF
;
A
#
# COMPACT_ATOMS: atom_id res chain seq x y z
N MET A 1 -17.38 23.81 -16.21
CA MET A 1 -16.31 23.44 -15.30
C MET A 1 -14.96 23.69 -15.96
N ASP A 2 -14.06 24.31 -15.25
CA ASP A 2 -12.73 24.56 -15.74
C ASP A 2 -11.86 23.31 -15.64
N ASN A 3 -11.24 22.91 -16.75
CA ASN A 3 -10.44 21.69 -16.84
C ASN A 3 -8.94 21.98 -16.97
N GLN A 4 -8.51 23.20 -16.66
CA GLN A 4 -7.11 23.58 -16.83
C GLN A 4 -6.16 22.67 -16.07
N HIS A 5 -6.53 22.25 -14.85
CA HIS A 5 -5.72 21.36 -14.04
C HIS A 5 -5.53 19.97 -14.65
N ARG A 6 -6.33 19.60 -15.64
CA ARG A 6 -6.23 18.31 -16.36
C ARG A 6 -5.26 18.34 -17.51
N LYS A 7 -4.77 19.53 -17.87
CA LYS A 7 -3.89 19.72 -19.03
C LYS A 7 -2.46 20.02 -18.63
N ILE A 8 -2.02 19.38 -17.55
CA ILE A 8 -0.63 19.47 -17.12
C ILE A 8 0.24 18.78 -18.17
N SER A 9 1.40 19.37 -18.46
CA SER A 9 2.33 18.82 -19.44
C SER A 9 2.68 17.37 -19.12
N GLY A 10 2.61 16.50 -20.11
CA GLY A 10 2.88 15.08 -19.97
C GLY A 10 1.67 14.25 -19.55
N TYR A 11 0.54 14.89 -19.20
CA TYR A 11 -0.69 14.21 -18.81
C TYR A 11 -1.79 14.48 -19.82
N ARG A 12 -2.59 13.47 -20.07
CA ARG A 12 -3.78 13.59 -20.91
C ARG A 12 -5.00 13.92 -20.05
N GLU A 13 -6.05 14.39 -20.69
CA GLU A 13 -7.33 14.59 -20.02
C GLU A 13 -7.99 13.23 -19.78
N LEU A 14 -8.48 13.01 -18.55
CA LEU A 14 -9.11 11.76 -18.16
C LEU A 14 -10.62 11.79 -18.45
N ILE A 15 -11.13 10.67 -18.95
CA ILE A 15 -12.58 10.48 -19.08
C ILE A 15 -13.17 10.04 -17.75
N GLN A 16 -14.48 10.09 -17.61
CA GLN A 16 -15.14 9.79 -16.34
C GLN A 16 -14.85 8.36 -15.84
N ALA A 17 -14.82 7.39 -16.75
CA ALA A 17 -14.51 6.01 -16.38
C ALA A 17 -13.13 5.88 -15.72
N GLU A 18 -12.16 6.65 -16.20
CA GLU A 18 -10.79 6.65 -15.65
C GLU A 18 -10.74 7.36 -14.31
N ILE A 19 -11.48 8.46 -14.16
CA ILE A 19 -11.61 9.15 -12.88
C ILE A 19 -12.22 8.21 -11.84
N ASP A 20 -13.25 7.47 -12.22
CA ASP A 20 -13.90 6.49 -11.33
C ASP A 20 -12.92 5.39 -10.91
N LEU A 21 -12.12 4.89 -11.84
CA LEU A 21 -11.09 3.88 -11.54
C LEU A 21 -10.03 4.43 -10.57
N MET A 22 -9.59 5.66 -10.79
CA MET A 22 -8.60 6.29 -9.91
C MET A 22 -9.17 6.47 -8.50
N ASN A 23 -10.44 6.82 -8.38
CA ASN A 23 -11.09 6.91 -7.09
C ASN A 23 -11.21 5.54 -6.39
N LYS A 24 -11.45 4.47 -7.14
CA LYS A 24 -11.44 3.12 -6.60
C LYS A 24 -10.06 2.71 -6.09
N ILE A 25 -9.02 3.03 -6.84
CA ILE A 25 -7.64 2.77 -6.41
C ILE A 25 -7.34 3.53 -5.13
N LYS A 26 -7.71 4.81 -5.07
CA LYS A 26 -7.50 5.64 -3.90
C LYS A 26 -8.22 5.08 -2.67
N ALA A 27 -9.40 4.51 -2.86
CA ALA A 27 -10.17 3.91 -1.77
C ALA A 27 -9.52 2.63 -1.21
N LEU A 28 -8.67 1.96 -1.98
CA LEU A 28 -7.95 0.77 -1.50
C LEU A 28 -6.91 1.10 -0.44
N GLY A 29 -6.31 2.28 -0.50
CA GLY A 29 -5.25 2.67 0.44
C GLY A 29 -5.64 2.51 1.90
N PRO A 30 -6.72 3.14 2.37
CA PRO A 30 -7.17 2.98 3.75
C PRO A 30 -7.53 1.54 4.12
N GLN A 31 -8.07 0.75 3.19
CA GLN A 31 -8.41 -0.65 3.43
C GLN A 31 -7.15 -1.49 3.63
N ILE A 32 -6.15 -1.28 2.80
CA ILE A 32 -4.85 -1.97 2.91
C ILE A 32 -4.17 -1.57 4.23
N GLU A 33 -4.18 -0.28 4.55
CA GLU A 33 -3.56 0.21 5.77
C GLU A 33 -4.22 -0.39 7.02
N ALA A 34 -5.54 -0.55 7.01
CA ALA A 34 -6.24 -1.19 8.12
C ALA A 34 -5.78 -2.63 8.34
N VAL A 35 -5.58 -3.40 7.26
CA VAL A 35 -5.07 -4.77 7.36
C VAL A 35 -3.62 -4.78 7.86
N LEU A 36 -2.79 -3.85 7.38
CA LEU A 36 -1.41 -3.73 7.85
C LEU A 36 -1.35 -3.49 9.37
N VAL A 37 -2.26 -2.65 9.89
CA VAL A 37 -2.36 -2.39 11.33
C VAL A 37 -2.78 -3.66 12.08
N GLU A 38 -3.75 -4.40 11.55
CA GLU A 38 -4.18 -5.66 12.16
C GLU A 38 -3.05 -6.67 12.23
N VAL A 39 -2.27 -6.80 11.15
CA VAL A 39 -1.10 -7.69 11.11
C VAL A 39 -0.05 -7.22 12.12
N ALA A 40 0.22 -5.92 12.18
CA ALA A 40 1.19 -5.36 13.13
C ALA A 40 0.78 -5.65 14.58
N ASN A 41 -0.49 -5.51 14.89
CA ASN A 41 -1.01 -5.80 16.23
C ASN A 41 -0.89 -7.29 16.56
N HIS A 42 -1.16 -8.14 15.58
CA HIS A 42 -1.01 -9.59 15.74
C HIS A 42 0.45 -9.97 16.05
N VAL A 43 1.38 -9.41 15.28
CA VAL A 43 2.82 -9.66 15.46
C VAL A 43 3.28 -9.16 16.84
N THR A 44 2.82 -7.98 17.25
CA THR A 44 3.12 -7.43 18.57
C THR A 44 2.66 -8.37 19.68
N ALA A 45 1.45 -8.92 19.54
CA ALA A 45 0.91 -9.88 20.50
C ALA A 45 1.76 -11.16 20.56
N GLN A 46 2.23 -11.64 19.40
CA GLN A 46 3.11 -12.80 19.34
C GLN A 46 4.43 -12.55 20.10
N TRP A 47 5.04 -11.37 19.90
CA TRP A 47 6.26 -11.01 20.62
C TRP A 47 6.04 -10.95 22.14
N SER A 48 4.89 -10.46 22.58
CA SER A 48 4.57 -10.40 24.00
C SER A 48 4.58 -11.79 24.66
N VAL A 49 4.07 -12.80 23.96
CA VAL A 49 4.07 -14.18 24.43
C VAL A 49 5.48 -14.77 24.31
N ALA A 50 6.17 -14.48 23.23
CA ALA A 50 7.47 -15.08 22.91
C ALA A 50 8.57 -14.70 23.91
N TRP A 51 8.44 -13.57 24.60
CA TRP A 51 9.42 -13.20 25.64
C TRP A 51 9.52 -14.23 26.76
N GLN A 52 8.50 -15.05 26.94
CA GLN A 52 8.45 -16.08 27.99
C GLN A 52 8.74 -17.48 27.45
N ALA A 53 8.98 -17.62 26.15
CA ALA A 53 9.19 -18.91 25.49
C ALA A 53 10.33 -18.78 24.49
N GLU A 54 11.50 -19.34 24.84
CA GLU A 54 12.71 -19.21 24.03
C GLU A 54 12.53 -19.74 22.59
N ASP A 55 11.91 -20.91 22.46
CA ASP A 55 11.71 -21.54 21.16
C ASP A 55 10.85 -20.65 20.23
N GLU A 56 9.79 -20.07 20.79
CA GLU A 56 8.92 -19.20 20.03
C GLU A 56 9.62 -17.88 19.67
N ARG A 57 10.44 -17.36 20.57
CA ARG A 57 11.22 -16.15 20.29
C ARG A 57 12.21 -16.40 19.17
N GLU A 58 12.92 -17.53 19.18
CA GLU A 58 13.84 -17.90 18.10
C GLU A 58 13.11 -18.06 16.78
N ARG A 59 11.94 -18.71 16.77
CA ARG A 59 11.13 -18.88 15.58
C ARG A 59 10.73 -17.54 15.00
N LEU A 60 10.26 -16.60 15.81
CA LEU A 60 9.89 -15.26 15.36
C LEU A 60 11.08 -14.48 14.82
N GLN A 61 12.23 -14.58 15.48
CA GLN A 61 13.45 -13.93 14.99
C GLN A 61 13.84 -14.44 13.60
N MET A 62 13.76 -15.73 13.39
CA MET A 62 14.09 -16.34 12.09
C MET A 62 13.05 -16.02 11.03
N ALA A 63 11.77 -16.00 11.40
CA ALA A 63 10.69 -15.68 10.47
C ALA A 63 10.69 -14.21 10.03
N GLY A 64 11.14 -13.31 10.89
CA GLY A 64 11.28 -11.88 10.58
C GLY A 64 9.98 -11.19 10.20
N PRO A 65 8.88 -11.37 10.98
CA PRO A 65 7.59 -10.79 10.57
C PRO A 65 7.60 -9.27 10.47
N ASP A 66 8.37 -8.60 11.31
CA ASP A 66 8.48 -7.13 11.26
C ASP A 66 9.17 -6.67 9.98
N TYR A 67 10.20 -7.37 9.55
CA TYR A 67 10.88 -7.08 8.29
C TYR A 67 9.91 -7.23 7.11
N TRP A 68 9.20 -8.34 7.05
CA TRP A 68 8.28 -8.60 5.93
C TRP A 68 7.10 -7.64 5.95
N LEU A 69 6.61 -7.25 7.12
CA LEU A 69 5.54 -6.26 7.23
C LEU A 69 5.99 -4.90 6.68
N GLY A 70 7.22 -4.48 6.99
CA GLY A 70 7.79 -3.24 6.44
C GLY A 70 7.96 -3.30 4.94
N GLN A 71 8.44 -4.43 4.40
CA GLN A 71 8.56 -4.65 2.96
C GLN A 71 7.20 -4.60 2.28
N ALA A 72 6.20 -5.26 2.86
CA ALA A 72 4.85 -5.29 2.32
C ALA A 72 4.24 -3.88 2.25
N ARG A 73 4.43 -3.07 3.30
CA ARG A 73 3.93 -1.70 3.31
C ARG A 73 4.48 -0.90 2.12
N GLY A 74 5.79 -0.95 1.91
CA GLY A 74 6.43 -0.25 0.80
C GLY A 74 5.96 -0.76 -0.56
N ASP A 75 5.93 -2.07 -0.73
CA ASP A 75 5.55 -2.69 -2.01
C ASP A 75 4.09 -2.40 -2.36
N LEU A 76 3.19 -2.42 -1.37
CA LEU A 76 1.77 -2.10 -1.58
C LEU A 76 1.58 -0.63 -1.96
N GLN A 77 2.31 0.29 -1.32
CA GLN A 77 2.28 1.70 -1.69
C GLN A 77 2.73 1.89 -3.14
N VAL A 78 3.86 1.28 -3.51
CA VAL A 78 4.38 1.36 -4.88
C VAL A 78 3.40 0.70 -5.86
N GLY A 79 2.80 -0.42 -5.47
CA GLY A 79 1.81 -1.10 -6.29
C GLY A 79 0.62 -0.21 -6.62
N LEU A 80 0.09 0.51 -5.64
CA LEU A 80 -1.01 1.46 -5.86
C LEU A 80 -0.59 2.62 -6.75
N MET A 81 0.64 3.12 -6.59
CA MET A 81 1.17 4.18 -7.45
C MET A 81 1.25 3.70 -8.90
N LYS A 82 1.75 2.49 -9.12
CA LYS A 82 1.86 1.89 -10.46
C LYS A 82 0.48 1.68 -11.08
N LEU A 83 -0.48 1.23 -10.28
CA LEU A 83 -1.84 1.02 -10.74
C LEU A 83 -2.48 2.35 -11.18
N THR A 84 -2.26 3.41 -10.41
CA THR A 84 -2.70 4.75 -10.77
C THR A 84 -2.07 5.21 -12.08
N ARG A 85 -0.78 4.96 -12.25
CA ARG A 85 -0.07 5.32 -13.47
C ARG A 85 -0.61 4.55 -14.69
N ALA A 86 -1.05 3.30 -14.49
CA ALA A 86 -1.63 2.50 -15.56
C ALA A 86 -2.93 3.11 -16.09
N VAL A 87 -3.69 3.77 -15.22
CA VAL A 87 -4.92 4.48 -15.62
C VAL A 87 -4.62 5.85 -16.19
N ALA A 88 -3.77 6.62 -15.53
CA ALA A 88 -3.43 7.99 -15.93
C ALA A 88 -2.61 8.04 -17.22
N GLN A 89 -1.73 7.07 -17.44
CA GLN A 89 -0.93 6.89 -18.65
C GLN A 89 -0.16 8.14 -19.07
N PRO A 90 0.63 8.76 -18.19
CA PRO A 90 1.47 9.88 -18.60
C PRO A 90 2.53 9.39 -19.60
N THR A 91 2.88 10.24 -20.56
CA THR A 91 3.87 9.91 -21.61
C THR A 91 5.26 10.42 -21.28
N THR A 92 5.41 11.15 -20.18
CA THR A 92 6.69 11.65 -19.70
C THR A 92 6.86 11.29 -18.22
N PHE A 93 8.07 11.48 -17.72
CA PHE A 93 8.28 11.36 -16.30
C PHE A 93 7.62 12.49 -15.53
#